data_3101749eafbde6d43002d401bb9a523a
#
_entry.id   3101749eafbde6d43002d401bb9a523a
#
_cell.length_a   1.000
_cell.length_b   1.000
_cell.length_c   1.000
_cell.angle_alpha   90.00
_cell.angle_beta   90.00
_cell.angle_gamma   90.00
#
_symmetry.space_group_name_H-M   'P 1'
#
loop_
_entity.id
_entity.type
_entity.pdbx_description
1 polymer ?
#
loop_
_entity_poly.entity_id
_entity_poly.type
_entity_poly.pdbx_seq_one_letter_code
_entity_poly.pdbx_strand_id
1 'polypeptide(L)'
;MKSKINIPVIGNGDVSNKNDYMKIKKHTNCDGVMIGRASLGNPWIFKELTDDNYNSLDRNIMDIVDICEKHFILLKKYKEERVCLNLTKKHFSWYLKGFNNASEWRKKFLKSKSIDDVVIALDEMKDSYYS
;
A
#
# COMPACT_ATOMS: atom_id res chain seq x y z
N MET A 1 -27.55 -2.80 12.57
CA MET A 1 -27.42 -4.19 12.09
C MET A 1 -26.74 -5.10 13.10
N LYS A 2 -25.63 -4.69 13.68
CA LYS A 2 -24.89 -5.50 14.68
C LYS A 2 -25.77 -5.90 15.87
N SER A 3 -26.61 -5.03 16.34
CA SER A 3 -27.51 -5.30 17.48
C SER A 3 -28.55 -6.42 17.25
N LYS A 4 -28.73 -6.80 15.97
CA LYS A 4 -29.72 -7.81 15.57
C LYS A 4 -29.15 -9.20 15.32
N ILE A 5 -27.82 -9.35 15.35
CA ILE A 5 -27.15 -10.61 15.02
C ILE A 5 -25.96 -10.85 15.95
N ASN A 6 -25.62 -12.14 16.16
CA ASN A 6 -24.55 -12.57 17.07
C ASN A 6 -23.23 -12.93 16.39
N ILE A 7 -23.16 -12.77 15.06
CA ILE A 7 -21.93 -13.04 14.31
C ILE A 7 -21.10 -11.75 14.17
N PRO A 8 -19.79 -11.84 13.95
CA PRO A 8 -18.97 -10.66 13.66
C PRO A 8 -19.49 -9.91 12.44
N VAL A 9 -19.51 -8.57 12.54
CA VAL A 9 -19.94 -7.67 11.46
C VAL A 9 -18.77 -6.77 11.08
N ILE A 10 -18.42 -6.77 9.80
CA ILE A 10 -17.36 -5.93 9.24
C ILE A 10 -18.00 -4.78 8.46
N GLY A 11 -17.74 -3.55 8.92
CA GLY A 11 -18.22 -2.34 8.25
C GLY A 11 -17.33 -1.96 7.08
N ASN A 12 -17.94 -1.41 6.03
CA ASN A 12 -17.25 -0.93 4.84
C ASN A 12 -17.89 0.38 4.36
N GLY A 13 -17.08 1.39 4.03
CA GLY A 13 -17.64 2.67 3.60
C GLY A 13 -16.56 3.74 3.40
N ASP A 14 -15.66 3.57 2.43
CA ASP A 14 -14.65 4.57 2.03
C ASP A 14 -13.87 5.19 3.20
N VAL A 15 -13.39 4.34 4.11
CA VAL A 15 -12.56 4.80 5.22
C VAL A 15 -11.17 5.13 4.71
N SER A 16 -10.78 6.40 4.80
CA SER A 16 -9.48 6.89 4.33
C SER A 16 -8.62 7.53 5.42
N ASN A 17 -9.21 7.79 6.58
CA ASN A 17 -8.51 8.41 7.70
C ASN A 17 -9.13 7.96 9.04
N LYS A 18 -8.50 8.39 10.13
CA LYS A 18 -8.94 8.00 11.48
C LYS A 18 -10.35 8.52 11.82
N ASN A 19 -10.71 9.70 11.34
CA ASN A 19 -12.06 10.26 11.56
C ASN A 19 -13.12 9.39 10.89
N ASP A 20 -12.91 8.97 9.66
CA ASP A 20 -13.81 8.07 8.94
C ASP A 20 -13.95 6.73 9.68
N TYR A 21 -12.82 6.18 10.13
CA TYR A 21 -12.77 4.93 10.89
C TYR A 21 -13.59 5.03 12.16
N MET A 22 -13.39 6.10 12.94
CA MET A 22 -14.14 6.30 14.21
C MET A 22 -15.62 6.52 13.95
N LYS A 23 -15.98 7.22 12.89
CA LYS A 23 -17.38 7.44 12.50
C LYS A 23 -18.09 6.13 12.21
N ILE A 24 -17.51 5.27 11.39
CA ILE A 24 -18.15 4.00 11.02
C ILE A 24 -18.27 3.06 12.23
N LYS A 25 -17.24 3.03 13.09
CA LYS A 25 -17.27 2.26 14.33
C LYS A 25 -18.38 2.75 15.27
N LYS A 26 -18.47 4.04 15.47
CA LYS A 26 -19.46 4.66 16.36
C LYS A 26 -20.89 4.50 15.82
N HIS A 27 -21.06 4.68 14.50
CA HIS A 27 -22.38 4.68 13.87
C HIS A 27 -22.99 3.29 13.76
N THR A 28 -22.17 2.27 13.48
CA THR A 28 -22.63 0.91 13.22
C THR A 28 -22.34 -0.06 14.36
N ASN A 29 -21.46 0.30 15.28
CA ASN A 29 -20.95 -0.59 16.34
C ASN A 29 -20.48 -1.94 15.80
N CYS A 30 -19.88 -1.92 14.58
CA CYS A 30 -19.37 -3.13 13.93
C CYS A 30 -18.12 -3.67 14.65
N ASP A 31 -17.82 -4.96 14.44
CA ASP A 31 -16.68 -5.63 15.08
C ASP A 31 -15.36 -5.25 14.43
N GLY A 32 -15.37 -4.95 13.13
CA GLY A 32 -14.18 -4.52 12.38
C GLY A 32 -14.58 -3.64 11.22
N VAL A 33 -13.56 -3.02 10.59
CA VAL A 33 -13.75 -2.14 9.45
C VAL A 33 -12.87 -2.62 8.31
N MET A 34 -13.46 -2.77 7.12
CA MET A 34 -12.72 -3.11 5.90
C MET A 34 -12.14 -1.85 5.29
N ILE A 35 -10.84 -1.90 4.97
CA ILE A 35 -10.15 -0.83 4.26
C ILE A 35 -9.90 -1.30 2.84
N GLY A 36 -10.45 -0.58 1.87
CA GLY A 36 -10.29 -0.90 0.45
C GLY A 36 -9.31 0.03 -0.24
N ARG A 37 -9.83 0.97 -1.02
CA ARG A 37 -9.05 1.87 -1.88
C ARG A 37 -7.97 2.66 -1.16
N ALA A 38 -8.20 3.03 0.09
CA ALA A 38 -7.24 3.82 0.88
C ALA A 38 -5.94 3.07 1.19
N SER A 39 -5.93 1.73 1.10
CA SER A 39 -4.73 0.93 1.30
C SER A 39 -3.82 0.85 0.07
N LEU A 40 -4.33 1.24 -1.10
CA LEU A 40 -3.56 1.21 -2.34
C LEU A 40 -2.44 2.24 -2.28
N GLY A 41 -1.20 1.76 -2.36
CA GLY A 41 -0.02 2.61 -2.21
C GLY A 41 0.23 3.12 -0.79
N ASN A 42 -0.59 2.68 0.18
CA ASN A 42 -0.48 3.10 1.57
C ASN A 42 -0.83 1.95 2.54
N PRO A 43 -0.02 0.89 2.61
CA PRO A 43 -0.27 -0.20 3.55
C PRO A 43 -0.14 0.24 5.02
N TRP A 44 0.52 1.36 5.27
CA TRP A 44 0.66 1.91 6.63
C TRP A 44 -0.67 2.43 7.21
N ILE A 45 -1.72 2.54 6.38
CA ILE A 45 -3.02 3.03 6.85
C ILE A 45 -3.58 2.19 7.99
N PHE A 46 -3.33 0.89 8.00
CA PHE A 46 -3.80 0.02 9.09
C PHE A 46 -3.17 0.41 10.43
N LYS A 47 -1.90 0.74 10.42
CA LYS A 47 -1.20 1.21 11.62
C LYS A 47 -1.66 2.61 12.00
N GLU A 48 -1.82 3.50 11.03
CA GLU A 48 -2.31 4.86 11.25
C GLU A 48 -3.70 4.88 11.91
N LEU A 49 -4.59 3.97 11.52
CA LEU A 49 -5.94 3.90 12.07
C LEU A 49 -6.00 3.27 13.46
N THR A 50 -5.08 2.39 13.80
CA THR A 50 -5.13 1.59 15.03
C THR A 50 -4.09 1.97 16.09
N ASP A 51 -3.05 2.69 15.73
CA ASP A 51 -1.97 3.09 16.63
C ASP A 51 -1.94 4.62 16.78
N ASP A 52 -2.35 5.10 17.97
CA ASP A 52 -2.41 6.53 18.26
C ASP A 52 -1.02 7.20 18.28
N ASN A 53 0.04 6.42 18.49
CA ASN A 53 1.41 6.91 18.52
C ASN A 53 2.06 6.95 17.13
N TYR A 54 1.43 6.36 16.12
CA TYR A 54 1.98 6.36 14.77
C TYR A 54 1.80 7.72 14.11
N ASN A 55 2.90 8.23 13.55
CA ASN A 55 2.89 9.48 12.78
C ASN A 55 3.36 9.20 11.35
N SER A 56 2.50 9.45 10.38
CA SER A 56 2.81 9.25 8.96
C SER A 56 3.95 10.15 8.48
N LEU A 57 4.22 11.25 9.17
CA LEU A 57 5.34 12.16 8.85
C LEU A 57 6.70 11.55 9.16
N ASP A 58 6.77 10.53 10.01
CA ASP A 58 8.01 9.82 10.31
C ASP A 58 8.45 8.87 9.19
N ARG A 59 7.54 8.60 8.24
CA ARG A 59 7.82 7.74 7.09
C ARG A 59 8.69 8.48 6.07
N ASN A 60 9.74 7.84 5.61
CA ASN A 60 10.67 8.41 4.64
C ASN A 60 10.67 7.63 3.32
N ILE A 61 11.50 8.09 2.37
CA ILE A 61 11.60 7.49 1.04
C ILE A 61 12.10 6.04 1.08
N MET A 62 12.97 5.72 2.06
CA MET A 62 13.50 4.37 2.23
C MET A 62 12.39 3.38 2.59
N ASP A 63 11.42 3.81 3.39
CA ASP A 63 10.25 3.00 3.73
C ASP A 63 9.44 2.66 2.49
N ILE A 64 9.32 3.61 1.55
CA ILE A 64 8.62 3.39 0.27
C ILE A 64 9.37 2.39 -0.60
N VAL A 65 10.70 2.53 -0.70
CA VAL A 65 11.55 1.60 -1.46
C VAL A 65 11.45 0.19 -0.89
N ASP A 66 11.52 0.06 0.43
CA ASP A 66 11.43 -1.22 1.12
C ASP A 66 10.08 -1.91 0.88
N ILE A 67 8.97 -1.17 0.95
CA ILE A 67 7.66 -1.76 0.73
C ILE A 67 7.46 -2.18 -0.73
N CYS A 68 8.00 -1.43 -1.68
CA CYS A 68 8.00 -1.80 -3.09
C CYS A 68 8.69 -3.14 -3.28
N GLU A 69 9.89 -3.30 -2.72
CA GLU A 69 10.65 -4.55 -2.81
C GLU A 69 9.91 -5.72 -2.16
N LYS A 70 9.42 -5.54 -0.95
CA LYS A 70 8.67 -6.58 -0.23
C LYS A 70 7.43 -7.03 -1.00
N HIS A 71 6.68 -6.08 -1.54
CA HIS A 71 5.48 -6.38 -2.32
C HIS A 71 5.84 -7.14 -3.61
N PHE A 72 6.88 -6.71 -4.30
CA PHE A 72 7.37 -7.36 -5.51
C PHE A 72 7.81 -8.82 -5.23
N ILE A 73 8.54 -9.05 -4.15
CA ILE A 73 8.97 -10.41 -3.74
C ILE A 73 7.75 -11.30 -3.51
N LEU A 74 6.73 -10.80 -2.84
CA LEU A 74 5.49 -11.54 -2.60
C LEU A 74 4.75 -11.85 -3.90
N LEU A 75 4.68 -10.88 -4.81
CA LEU A 75 4.06 -11.08 -6.12
C LEU A 75 4.79 -12.16 -6.93
N LYS A 76 6.13 -12.13 -6.93
CA LYS A 76 6.95 -13.16 -7.60
C LYS A 76 6.68 -14.55 -7.03
N LYS A 77 6.49 -14.63 -5.72
CA LYS A 77 6.27 -15.93 -5.04
C LYS A 77 4.90 -16.53 -5.37
N TYR A 78 3.86 -15.72 -5.48
CA TYR A 78 2.48 -16.20 -5.55
C TYR A 78 1.77 -16.01 -6.88
N LYS A 79 2.37 -15.30 -7.83
CA LYS A 79 1.76 -14.99 -9.12
C LYS A 79 2.61 -15.45 -10.29
N GLU A 80 1.95 -15.78 -11.40
CA GLU A 80 2.64 -16.02 -12.66
C GLU A 80 3.38 -14.76 -13.12
N GLU A 81 4.44 -14.95 -13.90
CA GLU A 81 5.33 -13.88 -14.32
C GLU A 81 4.61 -12.69 -14.95
N ARG A 82 3.69 -12.95 -15.87
CA ARG A 82 2.91 -11.89 -16.55
C ARG A 82 2.03 -11.12 -15.57
N VAL A 83 1.35 -11.83 -14.68
CA VAL A 83 0.47 -11.23 -13.66
C VAL A 83 1.31 -10.44 -12.66
N CYS A 84 2.44 -11.01 -12.24
CA CYS A 84 3.39 -10.34 -11.34
C CYS A 84 3.85 -9.00 -11.94
N LEU A 85 4.26 -8.99 -13.20
CA LEU A 85 4.72 -7.77 -13.88
C LEU A 85 3.62 -6.71 -13.92
N ASN A 86 2.41 -7.08 -14.31
CA ASN A 86 1.30 -6.14 -14.41
C ASN A 86 0.90 -5.57 -13.05
N LEU A 87 0.81 -6.41 -12.02
CA LEU A 87 0.48 -5.98 -10.67
C LEU A 87 1.59 -5.10 -10.06
N THR A 88 2.85 -5.42 -10.33
CA THR A 88 3.98 -4.60 -9.91
C THR A 88 3.87 -3.18 -10.47
N LYS A 89 3.66 -3.05 -11.77
CA LYS A 89 3.49 -1.73 -12.42
C LYS A 89 2.34 -0.95 -11.79
N LYS A 90 1.22 -1.63 -11.57
CA LYS A 90 0.01 -1.02 -11.00
C LYS A 90 0.25 -0.51 -9.58
N HIS A 91 0.77 -1.35 -8.71
CA HIS A 91 1.00 -1.00 -7.31
C HIS A 91 2.13 0.03 -7.14
N PHE A 92 3.20 -0.08 -7.91
CA PHE A 92 4.30 0.88 -7.86
C PHE A 92 3.85 2.27 -8.29
N SER A 93 2.89 2.37 -9.22
CA SER A 93 2.29 3.66 -9.59
C SER A 93 1.65 4.36 -8.39
N TRP A 94 1.12 3.61 -7.45
CA TRP A 94 0.54 4.15 -6.23
C TRP A 94 1.57 4.43 -5.13
N TYR A 95 2.59 3.58 -4.98
CA TYR A 95 3.65 3.78 -3.97
C TYR A 95 4.55 4.97 -4.28
N LEU A 96 4.91 5.14 -5.54
CA LEU A 96 5.93 6.12 -5.96
C LEU A 96 5.29 7.49 -6.18
N LYS A 97 4.99 8.16 -5.07
CA LYS A 97 4.36 9.48 -5.06
C LYS A 97 4.91 10.33 -3.92
N GLY A 98 4.92 11.64 -4.10
CA GLY A 98 5.15 12.59 -3.03
C GLY A 98 6.60 12.79 -2.63
N PHE A 99 7.54 12.34 -3.44
CA PHE A 99 8.97 12.56 -3.19
C PHE A 99 9.69 12.96 -4.48
N ASN A 100 10.91 13.46 -4.33
CA ASN A 100 11.70 13.93 -5.47
C ASN A 100 12.01 12.76 -6.42
N ASN A 101 11.84 12.99 -7.72
CA ASN A 101 12.04 12.00 -8.78
C ASN A 101 11.04 10.84 -8.80
N ALA A 102 9.97 10.90 -8.01
CA ALA A 102 8.95 9.85 -7.98
C ALA A 102 8.36 9.57 -9.37
N SER A 103 8.09 10.62 -10.15
CA SER A 103 7.53 10.47 -11.50
C SER A 103 8.49 9.76 -12.46
N GLU A 104 9.79 10.01 -12.32
CA GLU A 104 10.82 9.37 -13.14
C GLU A 104 10.89 7.87 -12.84
N TRP A 105 10.84 7.50 -11.55
CA TRP A 105 10.81 6.09 -11.16
C TRP A 105 9.54 5.40 -11.64
N ARG A 106 8.38 6.05 -11.53
CA ARG A 106 7.12 5.49 -12.07
C ARG A 106 7.24 5.19 -13.56
N LYS A 107 7.77 6.13 -14.35
CA LYS A 107 7.98 5.95 -15.80
C LYS A 107 8.89 4.76 -16.06
N LYS A 108 9.96 4.62 -15.30
CA LYS A 108 10.93 3.54 -15.47
C LYS A 108 10.28 2.17 -15.22
N PHE A 109 9.52 2.01 -14.15
CA PHE A 109 8.82 0.76 -13.88
C PHE A 109 7.71 0.48 -14.92
N LEU A 110 6.98 1.50 -15.35
CA LEU A 110 5.94 1.33 -16.39
C LEU A 110 6.51 0.87 -17.72
N LYS A 111 7.75 1.21 -18.04
CA LYS A 111 8.43 0.78 -19.27
C LYS A 111 9.03 -0.62 -19.16
N SER A 112 9.06 -1.23 -17.99
CA SER A 112 9.59 -2.57 -17.79
C SER A 112 8.79 -3.59 -18.61
N LYS A 113 9.47 -4.47 -19.33
CA LYS A 113 8.87 -5.49 -20.19
C LYS A 113 9.01 -6.90 -19.61
N SER A 114 9.82 -7.04 -18.55
CA SER A 114 10.11 -8.32 -17.93
C SER A 114 10.33 -8.14 -16.43
N ILE A 115 10.31 -9.26 -15.70
CA ILE A 115 10.64 -9.28 -14.27
C ILE A 115 12.09 -8.82 -14.06
N ASP A 116 13.01 -9.19 -14.97
CA ASP A 116 14.41 -8.78 -14.88
C ASP A 116 14.54 -7.25 -14.96
N ASP A 117 13.76 -6.61 -15.83
CA ASP A 117 13.75 -5.15 -15.93
C ASP A 117 13.33 -4.51 -14.59
N VAL A 118 12.34 -5.10 -13.92
CA VAL A 118 11.88 -4.62 -12.60
C VAL A 118 12.98 -4.79 -11.55
N VAL A 119 13.67 -5.92 -11.53
CA VAL A 119 14.79 -6.17 -10.61
C VAL A 119 15.88 -5.13 -10.80
N ILE A 120 16.27 -4.87 -12.04
CA ILE A 120 17.30 -3.87 -12.37
C ILE A 120 16.86 -2.48 -11.89
N ALA A 121 15.62 -2.09 -12.18
CA ALA A 121 15.10 -0.78 -11.78
C ALA A 121 14.99 -0.65 -10.24
N LEU A 122 14.63 -1.72 -9.53
CA LEU A 122 14.61 -1.73 -8.06
C LEU A 122 16.01 -1.56 -7.48
N ASP A 123 17.00 -2.27 -8.03
CA ASP A 123 18.39 -2.15 -7.58
C ASP A 123 18.93 -0.74 -7.80
N GLU A 124 18.65 -0.14 -8.95
CA GLU A 124 19.03 1.25 -9.25
C GLU A 124 18.35 2.22 -8.28
N MET A 125 17.08 2.02 -7.99
CA MET A 125 16.35 2.88 -7.05
C MET A 125 16.92 2.75 -5.63
N LYS A 126 17.22 1.54 -5.19
CA LYS A 126 17.87 1.31 -3.89
C LYS A 126 19.22 2.01 -3.82
N ASP A 127 20.06 1.86 -4.82
CA ASP A 127 21.37 2.51 -4.88
C ASP A 127 21.25 4.05 -4.82
N SER A 128 20.21 4.62 -5.42
CA SER A 128 19.98 6.06 -5.41
C SER A 128 19.69 6.61 -4.00
N TYR A 129 19.07 5.82 -3.14
CA TYR A 129 18.59 6.30 -1.85
C TYR A 129 19.33 5.71 -0.64
N TYR A 130 20.07 4.62 -0.80
CA TYR A 130 20.84 3.99 0.27
C TYR A 130 22.33 4.38 0.26
N SER A 131 22.78 5.03 -0.77
CA SER A 131 24.19 5.46 -0.89
C SER A 131 24.50 6.70 -0.06
#